data_acf788cb945ffbec1e5778d23f95342a
#
_entry.id   acf788cb945ffbec1e5778d23f95342a
#
_cell.length_a   1.000
_cell.length_b   1.000
_cell.length_c   1.000
_cell.angle_alpha   90.00
_cell.angle_beta   90.00
_cell.angle_gamma   90.00
#
_symmetry.space_group_name_H-M   'P 1'
#
loop_
_entity.id
_entity.type
_entity.pdbx_description
1 polymer ?
#
loop_
_entity_poly.entity_id
_entity_poly.type
_entity_poly.pdbx_seq_one_letter_code
_entity_poly.pdbx_strand_id
1 'polypeptide(L)'
;MQTKNAFLQVQNLSKSYGANSPPVFDGINFEINRGEFICIIGHSGCGKTTILNVLAGLEQATNGYAFMLGREIKGPSLDRGVVFQGHALMPWMTVLENVCFAVKSKFPDWKKQPIEQHSTKYLDLVGLSGVGQKKPSELSGGMKQRVGIARAFAIEPEMLLLDEPFGALDA
;
A
#
# COMPACT_ATOMS: atom_id res chain seq x y z
N MET A 1 -6.68 -24.61 -23.42
CA MET A 1 -6.08 -24.40 -22.08
C MET A 1 -6.75 -23.20 -21.48
N GLN A 2 -7.62 -23.37 -20.47
CA GLN A 2 -8.20 -22.24 -19.73
C GLN A 2 -7.04 -21.59 -18.96
N THR A 3 -6.67 -20.38 -19.34
CA THR A 3 -5.78 -19.51 -18.55
C THR A 3 -6.46 -19.33 -17.18
N LYS A 4 -5.87 -19.90 -16.12
CA LYS A 4 -6.21 -19.52 -14.75
C LYS A 4 -6.13 -18.01 -14.73
N ASN A 5 -7.25 -17.31 -14.43
CA ASN A 5 -7.24 -15.85 -14.28
C ASN A 5 -6.26 -15.52 -13.16
N ALA A 6 -5.08 -15.02 -13.53
CA ALA A 6 -4.11 -14.52 -12.56
C ALA A 6 -4.77 -13.41 -11.74
N PHE A 7 -4.43 -13.33 -10.46
CA PHE A 7 -4.92 -12.29 -9.56
C PHE A 7 -4.46 -10.89 -10.00
N LEU A 8 -3.18 -10.77 -10.37
CA LEU A 8 -2.57 -9.58 -10.96
C LEU A 8 -1.87 -9.98 -12.26
N GLN A 9 -2.08 -9.21 -13.32
CA GLN A 9 -1.38 -9.33 -14.61
C GLN A 9 -0.76 -7.99 -14.96
N VAL A 10 0.53 -8.00 -15.30
CA VAL A 10 1.27 -6.85 -15.80
C VAL A 10 1.77 -7.17 -17.20
N GLN A 11 1.43 -6.30 -18.15
CA GLN A 11 1.67 -6.52 -19.56
C GLN A 11 2.41 -5.34 -20.18
N ASN A 12 3.66 -5.57 -20.59
CA ASN A 12 4.52 -4.61 -21.27
C ASN A 12 4.58 -3.24 -20.56
N LEU A 13 4.61 -3.25 -19.22
CA LEU A 13 4.53 -2.06 -18.39
C LEU A 13 5.82 -1.27 -18.47
N SER A 14 5.72 0.03 -18.77
CA SER A 14 6.86 0.95 -18.87
C SER A 14 6.54 2.28 -18.21
N LYS A 15 7.55 2.95 -17.65
CA LYS A 15 7.41 4.27 -17.03
C LYS A 15 8.58 5.17 -17.34
N SER A 16 8.28 6.36 -17.86
CA SER A 16 9.21 7.48 -18.03
C SER A 16 8.59 8.75 -17.44
N TYR A 17 9.42 9.66 -16.93
CA TYR A 17 8.95 10.95 -16.37
C TYR A 17 9.10 12.13 -17.36
N GLY A 18 9.55 11.89 -18.58
CA GLY A 18 9.64 12.90 -19.63
C GLY A 18 9.76 12.26 -21.02
N ALA A 19 9.33 12.99 -22.05
CA ALA A 19 9.31 12.49 -23.42
C ALA A 19 10.70 12.04 -23.93
N ASN A 20 11.76 12.68 -23.47
CA ASN A 20 13.15 12.39 -23.88
C ASN A 20 14.00 11.80 -22.72
N SER A 21 13.36 11.43 -21.58
CA SER A 21 14.07 10.83 -20.47
C SER A 21 14.15 9.32 -20.64
N PRO A 22 15.26 8.67 -20.23
CA PRO A 22 15.33 7.23 -20.21
C PRO A 22 14.21 6.66 -19.31
N PRO A 23 13.65 5.51 -19.64
CA PRO A 23 12.63 4.89 -18.83
C PRO A 23 13.19 4.48 -17.46
N VAL A 24 12.38 4.65 -16.42
CA VAL A 24 12.69 4.14 -15.07
C VAL A 24 12.65 2.61 -15.09
N PHE A 25 11.70 2.06 -15.83
CA PHE A 25 11.63 0.64 -16.21
C PHE A 25 10.88 0.52 -17.53
N ASP A 26 11.17 -0.57 -18.28
CA ASP A 26 10.63 -0.78 -19.62
C ASP A 26 10.26 -2.24 -19.86
N GLY A 27 9.10 -2.45 -20.51
CA GLY A 27 8.66 -3.76 -21.00
C GLY A 27 8.44 -4.82 -19.94
N ILE A 28 8.07 -4.45 -18.70
CA ILE A 28 7.89 -5.41 -17.60
C ILE A 28 6.64 -6.26 -17.83
N ASN A 29 6.82 -7.58 -17.69
CA ASN A 29 5.76 -8.56 -17.80
C ASN A 29 5.84 -9.56 -16.65
N PHE A 30 4.76 -9.73 -15.89
CA PHE A 30 4.63 -10.79 -14.89
C PHE A 30 3.16 -11.03 -14.52
N GLU A 31 2.90 -12.17 -13.90
CA GLU A 31 1.61 -12.55 -13.33
C GLU A 31 1.79 -12.99 -11.89
N ILE A 32 0.78 -12.69 -11.06
CA ILE A 32 0.73 -13.09 -9.66
C ILE A 32 -0.59 -13.82 -9.43
N ASN A 33 -0.54 -14.97 -8.77
CA ASN A 33 -1.73 -15.69 -8.35
C ASN A 33 -2.21 -15.23 -6.97
N ARG A 34 -3.46 -15.48 -6.66
CA ARG A 34 -4.01 -15.16 -5.33
C ARG A 34 -3.23 -15.90 -4.23
N GLY A 35 -2.87 -15.16 -3.19
CA GLY A 35 -2.14 -15.69 -2.03
C GLY A 35 -0.63 -15.80 -2.21
N GLU A 36 -0.07 -15.39 -3.35
CA GLU A 36 1.37 -15.33 -3.53
C GLU A 36 1.98 -14.13 -2.81
N PHE A 37 3.18 -14.32 -2.28
CA PHE A 37 4.05 -13.28 -1.73
C PHE A 37 5.20 -13.05 -2.71
N ILE A 38 5.31 -11.82 -3.24
CA ILE A 38 6.32 -11.45 -4.24
C ILE A 38 7.26 -10.41 -3.66
N CYS A 39 8.56 -10.61 -3.86
CA CYS A 39 9.60 -9.66 -3.47
C CYS A 39 10.25 -9.05 -4.71
N ILE A 40 10.25 -7.72 -4.82
CA ILE A 40 10.96 -6.98 -5.87
C ILE A 40 12.31 -6.56 -5.32
N ILE A 41 13.39 -7.11 -5.89
CA ILE A 41 14.76 -6.85 -5.45
C ILE A 41 15.48 -6.00 -6.50
N GLY A 42 16.30 -5.06 -6.06
CA GLY A 42 17.13 -4.20 -6.92
C GLY A 42 17.81 -3.10 -6.11
N HIS A 43 18.83 -2.47 -6.72
CA HIS A 43 19.54 -1.34 -6.11
C HIS A 43 18.64 -0.12 -5.89
N SER A 44 19.09 0.83 -5.07
CA SER A 44 18.37 2.10 -4.88
C SER A 44 18.22 2.84 -6.21
N GLY A 45 17.04 3.42 -6.46
CA GLY A 45 16.74 4.17 -7.68
C GLY A 45 16.41 3.33 -8.92
N CYS A 46 16.36 1.98 -8.85
CA CYS A 46 16.00 1.16 -10.01
C CYS A 46 14.50 1.07 -10.32
N GLY A 47 13.64 1.86 -9.64
CA GLY A 47 12.22 1.96 -9.97
C GLY A 47 11.28 1.08 -9.14
N LYS A 48 11.72 0.42 -8.05
CA LYS A 48 10.84 -0.42 -7.20
C LYS A 48 9.62 0.34 -6.68
N THR A 49 9.83 1.49 -6.06
CA THR A 49 8.75 2.38 -5.59
C THR A 49 7.84 2.82 -6.73
N THR A 50 8.41 3.11 -7.91
CA THR A 50 7.63 3.52 -9.08
C THR A 50 6.71 2.39 -9.57
N ILE A 51 7.19 1.14 -9.61
CA ILE A 51 6.35 -0.03 -9.94
C ILE A 51 5.22 -0.14 -8.91
N LEU A 52 5.52 -0.06 -7.61
CA LEU A 52 4.52 -0.13 -6.55
C LEU A 52 3.47 0.99 -6.68
N ASN A 53 3.89 2.23 -7.00
CA ASN A 53 2.99 3.35 -7.23
C ASN A 53 2.06 3.13 -8.43
N VAL A 54 2.56 2.56 -9.52
CA VAL A 54 1.73 2.20 -10.68
C VAL A 54 0.72 1.12 -10.29
N LEU A 55 1.14 0.08 -9.59
CA LEU A 55 0.23 -0.98 -9.13
C LEU A 55 -0.78 -0.49 -8.08
N ALA A 56 -0.41 0.49 -7.26
CA ALA A 56 -1.33 1.17 -6.36
C ALA A 56 -2.35 2.05 -7.10
N GLY A 57 -2.05 2.43 -8.35
CA GLY A 57 -2.83 3.39 -9.13
C GLY A 57 -2.57 4.85 -8.74
N LEU A 58 -1.48 5.10 -8.00
CA LEU A 58 -1.03 6.45 -7.62
C LEU A 58 -0.28 7.15 -8.75
N GLU A 59 0.29 6.37 -9.66
CA GLU A 59 0.92 6.84 -10.89
C GLU A 59 0.39 6.07 -12.09
N GLN A 60 0.36 6.73 -13.24
CA GLN A 60 0.02 6.07 -14.51
C GLN A 60 1.29 5.55 -15.18
N ALA A 61 1.21 4.35 -15.76
CA ALA A 61 2.23 3.86 -16.66
C ALA A 61 2.34 4.75 -17.91
N THR A 62 3.53 4.82 -18.52
CA THR A 62 3.70 5.48 -19.82
C THR A 62 3.22 4.57 -20.95
N ASN A 63 3.49 3.26 -20.86
CA ASN A 63 3.02 2.24 -21.77
C ASN A 63 2.65 0.97 -20.99
N GLY A 64 1.87 0.10 -21.64
CA GLY A 64 1.44 -1.18 -21.07
C GLY A 64 0.31 -1.04 -20.07
N TYR A 65 -0.06 -2.14 -19.44
CA TYR A 65 -1.23 -2.24 -18.60
C TYR A 65 -0.97 -3.10 -17.36
N ALA A 66 -1.69 -2.80 -16.29
CA ALA A 66 -1.79 -3.67 -15.12
C ALA A 66 -3.27 -3.96 -14.85
N PHE A 67 -3.59 -5.24 -14.62
CA PHE A 67 -4.96 -5.70 -14.33
C PHE A 67 -4.98 -6.43 -13.00
N MET A 68 -5.90 -6.09 -12.11
CA MET A 68 -6.18 -6.81 -10.88
C MET A 68 -7.58 -7.39 -10.95
N LEU A 69 -7.72 -8.70 -10.76
CA LEU A 69 -9.01 -9.42 -10.87
C LEU A 69 -9.72 -9.15 -12.22
N GLY A 70 -8.96 -9.05 -13.31
CA GLY A 70 -9.46 -8.76 -14.65
C GLY A 70 -9.88 -7.30 -14.89
N ARG A 71 -9.67 -6.40 -13.94
CA ARG A 71 -9.97 -4.97 -14.07
C ARG A 71 -8.67 -4.17 -14.18
N GLU A 72 -8.59 -3.31 -15.18
CA GLU A 72 -7.43 -2.44 -15.37
C GLU A 72 -7.25 -1.46 -14.20
N ILE A 73 -6.02 -1.32 -13.74
CA ILE A 73 -5.64 -0.36 -12.69
C ILE A 73 -5.48 1.02 -13.32
N LYS A 74 -6.50 1.88 -13.20
CA LYS A 74 -6.51 3.26 -13.74
C LYS A 74 -6.33 4.34 -12.69
N GLY A 75 -6.43 4.01 -11.41
CA GLY A 75 -6.34 4.95 -10.31
C GLY A 75 -6.36 4.26 -8.96
N PRO A 76 -6.26 5.03 -7.84
CA PRO A 76 -6.30 4.49 -6.49
C PRO A 76 -7.62 3.76 -6.19
N SER A 77 -7.54 2.71 -5.39
CA SER A 77 -8.72 1.99 -4.90
C SER A 77 -8.45 1.43 -3.50
N LEU A 78 -9.47 1.36 -2.67
CA LEU A 78 -9.41 0.77 -1.33
C LEU A 78 -9.28 -0.77 -1.33
N ASP A 79 -9.22 -1.39 -2.51
CA ASP A 79 -8.90 -2.82 -2.66
C ASP A 79 -7.39 -3.06 -2.66
N ARG A 80 -6.60 -1.99 -2.66
CA ARG A 80 -5.14 -2.00 -2.59
C ARG A 80 -4.67 -1.22 -1.38
N GLY A 81 -4.07 -1.91 -0.41
CA GLY A 81 -3.39 -1.30 0.73
C GLY A 81 -1.95 -0.96 0.37
N VAL A 82 -1.48 0.21 0.81
CA VAL A 82 -0.08 0.64 0.58
C VAL A 82 0.56 0.99 1.91
N VAL A 83 1.73 0.41 2.16
CA VAL A 83 2.63 0.82 3.23
C VAL A 83 3.79 1.58 2.60
N PHE A 84 3.86 2.88 2.86
CA PHE A 84 4.88 3.76 2.31
C PHE A 84 6.15 3.78 3.16
N GLN A 85 7.30 3.94 2.53
CA GLN A 85 8.58 4.14 3.19
C GLN A 85 8.56 5.34 4.17
N GLY A 86 7.89 6.44 3.79
CA GLY A 86 7.77 7.68 4.58
C GLY A 86 6.62 7.69 5.60
N HIS A 87 6.06 6.54 5.98
CA HIS A 87 4.93 6.35 6.92
C HIS A 87 3.61 6.99 6.49
N ALA A 88 3.59 8.15 5.82
CA ALA A 88 2.43 8.89 5.30
C ALA A 88 1.28 9.05 6.31
N LEU A 89 1.60 9.33 7.59
CA LEU A 89 0.60 9.59 8.64
C LEU A 89 0.14 11.04 8.56
N MET A 90 -1.15 11.27 8.87
CA MET A 90 -1.72 12.60 9.02
C MET A 90 -1.27 13.20 10.36
N PRO A 91 -0.42 14.25 10.36
CA PRO A 91 0.23 14.72 11.58
C PRO A 91 -0.74 15.40 12.58
N TRP A 92 -1.88 15.87 12.11
CA TRP A 92 -2.92 16.49 12.94
C TRP A 92 -3.87 15.49 13.59
N MET A 93 -3.87 14.23 13.15
CA MET A 93 -4.69 13.13 13.70
C MET A 93 -3.90 12.32 14.71
N THR A 94 -4.61 11.76 15.70
CA THR A 94 -4.04 10.75 16.60
C THR A 94 -3.74 9.44 15.86
N VAL A 95 -3.04 8.53 16.51
CA VAL A 95 -2.76 7.17 15.99
C VAL A 95 -4.05 6.44 15.65
N LEU A 96 -5.02 6.44 16.57
CA LEU A 96 -6.31 5.79 16.35
C LEU A 96 -7.08 6.45 15.19
N GLU A 97 -7.13 7.78 15.17
CA GLU A 97 -7.81 8.53 14.09
C GLU A 97 -7.20 8.27 12.72
N ASN A 98 -5.88 8.11 12.60
CA ASN A 98 -5.21 7.73 11.35
C ASN A 98 -5.70 6.39 10.80
N VAL A 99 -5.93 5.40 11.67
CA VAL A 99 -6.45 4.09 11.25
C VAL A 99 -7.96 4.17 11.00
N CYS A 100 -8.71 4.82 11.90
CA CYS A 100 -10.17 5.02 11.75
C CYS A 100 -10.53 5.73 10.45
N PHE A 101 -9.74 6.69 10.00
CA PHE A 101 -9.94 7.40 8.74
C PHE A 101 -9.95 6.43 7.53
N ALA A 102 -8.97 5.51 7.48
CA ALA A 102 -8.90 4.52 6.42
C ALA A 102 -10.07 3.52 6.49
N VAL A 103 -10.37 3.02 7.70
CA VAL A 103 -11.50 2.11 7.93
C VAL A 103 -12.82 2.75 7.54
N LYS A 104 -13.05 4.02 7.93
CA LYS A 104 -14.27 4.75 7.56
C LYS A 104 -14.42 4.93 6.05
N SER A 105 -13.29 5.14 5.34
CA SER A 105 -13.30 5.26 3.88
C SER A 105 -13.68 3.95 3.20
N LYS A 106 -13.23 2.80 3.73
CA LYS A 106 -13.54 1.47 3.20
C LYS A 106 -14.94 1.00 3.55
N PHE A 107 -15.40 1.31 4.78
CA PHE A 107 -16.69 0.87 5.32
C PHE A 107 -17.55 2.09 5.71
N PRO A 108 -18.08 2.84 4.73
CA PRO A 108 -18.78 4.12 4.98
C PRO A 108 -20.05 3.98 5.80
N ASP A 109 -20.68 2.80 5.81
CA ASP A 109 -21.92 2.54 6.54
C ASP A 109 -21.68 2.15 8.01
N TRP A 110 -20.42 1.89 8.38
CA TRP A 110 -20.13 1.55 9.76
C TRP A 110 -20.30 2.74 10.70
N LYS A 111 -20.88 2.48 11.87
CA LYS A 111 -20.98 3.46 12.95
C LYS A 111 -19.62 3.68 13.62
N LYS A 112 -19.47 4.75 14.38
CA LYS A 112 -18.24 5.16 15.05
C LYS A 112 -17.64 4.04 15.91
N GLN A 113 -18.46 3.40 16.78
CA GLN A 113 -17.96 2.38 17.70
C GLN A 113 -17.36 1.14 17.00
N PRO A 114 -18.00 0.50 15.99
CA PRO A 114 -17.37 -0.56 15.19
C PRO A 114 -16.06 -0.15 14.52
N ILE A 115 -15.98 1.07 13.99
CA ILE A 115 -14.76 1.59 13.37
C ILE A 115 -13.62 1.66 14.40
N GLU A 116 -13.87 2.23 15.57
CA GLU A 116 -12.88 2.35 16.64
C GLU A 116 -12.42 0.98 17.17
N GLN A 117 -13.33 0.05 17.39
CA GLN A 117 -13.00 -1.31 17.82
C GLN A 117 -12.15 -2.05 16.79
N HIS A 118 -12.53 -1.98 15.52
CA HIS A 118 -11.78 -2.58 14.42
C HIS A 118 -10.39 -1.96 14.29
N SER A 119 -10.30 -0.63 14.33
CA SER A 119 -9.02 0.08 14.25
C SER A 119 -8.09 -0.25 15.42
N THR A 120 -8.63 -0.33 16.64
CA THR A 120 -7.88 -0.72 17.84
C THR A 120 -7.34 -2.14 17.71
N LYS A 121 -8.14 -3.10 17.21
CA LYS A 121 -7.67 -4.47 16.94
C LYS A 121 -6.40 -4.50 16.08
N TYR A 122 -6.35 -3.71 14.99
CA TYR A 122 -5.17 -3.67 14.12
C TYR A 122 -3.98 -2.96 14.77
N LEU A 123 -4.21 -1.97 15.63
CA LEU A 123 -3.15 -1.35 16.44
C LEU A 123 -2.58 -2.36 17.46
N ASP A 124 -3.42 -3.15 18.09
CA ASP A 124 -2.98 -4.20 19.02
C ASP A 124 -2.16 -5.28 18.32
N LEU A 125 -2.56 -5.70 17.11
CA LEU A 125 -1.84 -6.69 16.30
C LEU A 125 -0.40 -6.25 15.94
N VAL A 126 -0.15 -4.95 15.82
CA VAL A 126 1.19 -4.41 15.57
C VAL A 126 1.92 -3.99 16.86
N GLY A 127 1.39 -4.34 18.04
CA GLY A 127 2.02 -4.06 19.34
C GLY A 127 1.95 -2.58 19.74
N LEU A 128 0.88 -1.87 19.36
CA LEU A 128 0.64 -0.46 19.69
C LEU A 128 -0.55 -0.25 20.61
N SER A 129 -0.82 -1.22 21.50
CA SER A 129 -1.85 -1.09 22.53
C SER A 129 -1.59 0.12 23.43
N GLY A 130 -2.64 0.86 23.74
CA GLY A 130 -2.58 2.01 24.67
C GLY A 130 -1.99 3.31 24.13
N VAL A 131 -1.51 3.34 22.86
CA VAL A 131 -0.94 4.57 22.26
C VAL A 131 -1.89 5.28 21.28
N GLY A 132 -3.13 4.84 21.19
CA GLY A 132 -4.12 5.33 20.22
C GLY A 132 -4.40 6.84 20.28
N GLN A 133 -4.23 7.47 21.44
CA GLN A 133 -4.45 8.91 21.65
C GLN A 133 -3.22 9.79 21.34
N LYS A 134 -2.05 9.19 21.14
CA LYS A 134 -0.83 9.94 20.78
C LYS A 134 -0.90 10.46 19.35
N LYS A 135 -0.20 11.54 19.07
CA LYS A 135 0.02 12.07 17.72
C LYS A 135 1.29 11.48 17.10
N PRO A 136 1.43 11.49 15.77
CA PRO A 136 2.64 11.02 15.09
C PRO A 136 3.94 11.68 15.59
N SER A 137 3.89 12.94 16.00
CA SER A 137 5.06 13.66 16.57
C SER A 137 5.59 13.04 17.86
N GLU A 138 4.77 12.27 18.58
CA GLU A 138 5.11 11.64 19.86
C GLU A 138 5.62 10.20 19.71
N LEU A 139 5.76 9.72 18.45
CA LEU A 139 6.11 8.34 18.12
C LEU A 139 7.55 8.24 17.60
N SER A 140 8.21 7.11 17.92
CA SER A 140 9.45 6.73 17.23
C SER A 140 9.19 6.39 15.76
N GLY A 141 10.26 6.35 14.93
CA GLY A 141 10.16 5.95 13.52
C GLY A 141 9.49 4.57 13.34
N GLY A 142 9.94 3.58 14.11
CA GLY A 142 9.37 2.24 14.08
C GLY A 142 7.90 2.18 14.54
N MET A 143 7.48 3.02 15.50
CA MET A 143 6.07 3.14 15.87
C MET A 143 5.23 3.74 14.73
N LYS A 144 5.72 4.80 14.07
CA LYS A 144 5.05 5.40 12.91
C LYS A 144 4.86 4.38 11.79
N GLN A 145 5.90 3.58 11.52
CA GLN A 145 5.84 2.51 10.52
C GLN A 145 4.77 1.48 10.87
N ARG A 146 4.72 1.03 12.12
CA ARG A 146 3.70 0.09 12.59
C ARG A 146 2.27 0.67 12.51
N VAL A 147 2.08 1.96 12.75
CA VAL A 147 0.77 2.62 12.51
C VAL A 147 0.42 2.59 11.02
N GLY A 148 1.37 2.85 10.11
CA GLY A 148 1.18 2.75 8.67
C GLY A 148 0.78 1.35 8.23
N ILE A 149 1.43 0.33 8.80
CA ILE A 149 1.10 -1.09 8.58
C ILE A 149 -0.33 -1.38 9.08
N ALA A 150 -0.66 -1.03 10.33
CA ALA A 150 -2.00 -1.23 10.88
C ALA A 150 -3.08 -0.58 10.01
N ARG A 151 -2.86 0.65 9.55
CA ARG A 151 -3.78 1.38 8.66
C ARG A 151 -3.98 0.66 7.33
N ALA A 152 -2.92 0.15 6.72
CA ALA A 152 -3.01 -0.55 5.44
C ALA A 152 -3.72 -1.91 5.57
N PHE A 153 -3.54 -2.62 6.67
CA PHE A 153 -4.22 -3.88 6.93
C PHE A 153 -5.68 -3.70 7.37
N ALA A 154 -5.99 -2.62 8.10
CA ALA A 154 -7.34 -2.39 8.66
C ALA A 154 -8.42 -2.17 7.59
N ILE A 155 -8.06 -1.82 6.37
CA ILE A 155 -9.01 -1.75 5.24
C ILE A 155 -9.26 -3.11 4.57
N GLU A 156 -8.63 -4.20 5.06
CA GLU A 156 -8.76 -5.56 4.53
C GLU A 156 -8.64 -5.59 3.00
N PRO A 157 -7.51 -5.15 2.44
CA PRO A 157 -7.35 -5.01 1.00
C PRO A 157 -7.18 -6.39 0.33
N GLU A 158 -7.54 -6.50 -0.95
CA GLU A 158 -7.28 -7.68 -1.77
C GLU A 158 -5.79 -7.82 -2.12
N MET A 159 -5.08 -6.70 -2.26
CA MET A 159 -3.64 -6.63 -2.51
C MET A 159 -2.95 -5.68 -1.54
N LEU A 160 -1.82 -6.10 -0.98
CA LEU A 160 -0.98 -5.26 -0.13
C LEU A 160 0.34 -4.97 -0.84
N LEU A 161 0.68 -3.70 -0.93
CA LEU A 161 1.92 -3.19 -1.51
C LEU A 161 2.79 -2.61 -0.41
N LEU A 162 4.02 -3.09 -0.28
CA LEU A 162 4.93 -2.74 0.82
C LEU A 162 6.19 -2.12 0.23
N ASP A 163 6.42 -0.84 0.48
CA ASP A 163 7.62 -0.13 0.05
C ASP A 163 8.57 0.04 1.24
N GLU A 164 9.60 -0.80 1.30
CA GLU A 164 10.60 -0.87 2.39
C GLU A 164 9.96 -0.86 3.80
N PRO A 165 9.00 -1.78 4.08
CA PRO A 165 8.14 -1.69 5.27
C PRO A 165 8.89 -1.89 6.60
N PHE A 166 10.13 -2.36 6.56
CA PHE A 166 10.93 -2.67 7.76
C PHE A 166 12.15 -1.76 7.92
N GLY A 167 12.41 -0.84 6.99
CA GLY A 167 13.59 0.03 7.02
C GLY A 167 13.73 0.93 8.26
N ALA A 168 12.63 1.21 8.95
CA ALA A 168 12.63 1.99 10.20
C ALA A 168 12.56 1.13 11.48
N LEU A 169 12.51 -0.20 11.35
CA LEU A 169 12.37 -1.12 12.49
C LEU A 169 13.73 -1.61 13.01
N ASP A 170 14.82 -1.43 12.25
CA ASP A 170 16.16 -1.92 12.54
C ASP A 170 17.06 -0.86 13.22
N ALA A 171 16.47 0.20 13.80
CA ALA A 171 17.20 1.27 14.47
C ALA A 171 16.97 1.25 15.98
#